data_bf3090bbdf991a0ebfc9d694d07c9679
#
_entry.id   bf3090bbdf991a0ebfc9d694d07c9679
#
_cell.length_a   1.000
_cell.length_b   1.000
_cell.length_c   1.000
_cell.angle_alpha   90.00
_cell.angle_beta   90.00
_cell.angle_gamma   90.00
#
_symmetry.space_group_name_H-M   'P 1'
#
loop_
_entity.id
_entity.type
_entity.pdbx_description
1 polymer ?
#
loop_
_entity_poly.entity_id
_entity_poly.type
_entity_poly.pdbx_seq_one_letter_code
_entity_poly.pdbx_strand_id
1 'polypeptide(L)'
;MHKTDRFVSKKWGVMCHLLHNLQNNPERPSNEGIGRTPWNEFISQIDVKNIAQELHEMGAGYFLLTIMQGDPYMIAPNATYDRIVGSTPGEYCSERDLVLDLDNELRKYDIDLFLYFTGDGPHKNVQTGNAIGFQDRYNEAPISERFLKNWTSVLKEYAERYKDVVKGWWIDGLYPYFGYDDEKIKYYHDTLKSVNPDWIVAYNDGHTVELAWQKEELAYDPTNDNPQPLPYPLFKRSIYEDFLAGEAIDFNVYPEGRFLDGSQWHVLSPLGSKDGLSGGWGGANVKYTQKYLLEYFKTIWSFDGVITVDMGLKRSGKFYEEQKCFMIELMKELNN
;
A
#
# COMPACT_ATOMS: atom_id res chain seq x y z
N MET A 1 -6.33 25.78 5.47
CA MET A 1 -6.61 24.45 4.88
C MET A 1 -5.65 23.48 5.53
N HIS A 2 -6.16 22.36 6.07
CA HIS A 2 -5.29 21.34 6.66
C HIS A 2 -4.56 20.56 5.54
N LYS A 3 -3.33 20.09 5.77
CA LYS A 3 -2.53 19.38 4.76
C LYS A 3 -3.20 18.12 4.20
N THR A 4 -4.12 17.50 4.95
CA THR A 4 -4.88 16.32 4.53
C THR A 4 -6.24 16.64 3.89
N ASP A 5 -6.61 17.92 3.72
CA ASP A 5 -7.94 18.27 3.16
C ASP A 5 -8.14 17.75 1.74
N ARG A 6 -7.06 17.73 0.90
CA ARG A 6 -7.12 17.11 -0.43
C ARG A 6 -7.39 15.61 -0.32
N PHE A 7 -6.71 14.90 0.59
CA PHE A 7 -6.90 13.47 0.82
C PHE A 7 -8.34 13.15 1.25
N VAL A 8 -8.89 13.94 2.19
CA VAL A 8 -10.30 13.81 2.61
C VAL A 8 -11.25 14.08 1.45
N SER A 9 -10.97 15.06 0.60
CA SER A 9 -11.83 15.37 -0.56
C SER A 9 -11.91 14.23 -1.58
N LYS A 10 -10.90 13.35 -1.62
CA LYS A 10 -10.87 12.13 -2.44
C LYS A 10 -11.70 10.99 -1.84
N LYS A 11 -12.01 11.04 -0.55
CA LYS A 11 -12.87 10.13 0.22
C LYS A 11 -12.37 8.68 0.30
N TRP A 12 -12.11 8.04 -0.84
CA TRP A 12 -11.62 6.66 -0.90
C TRP A 12 -10.70 6.44 -2.09
N GLY A 13 -9.90 5.40 -1.98
CA GLY A 13 -9.02 4.96 -3.04
C GLY A 13 -8.76 3.47 -3.02
N VAL A 14 -8.01 3.02 -4.00
CA VAL A 14 -7.62 1.62 -4.17
C VAL A 14 -6.14 1.46 -3.86
N MET A 15 -5.78 0.41 -3.12
CA MET A 15 -4.43 -0.10 -3.02
C MET A 15 -4.28 -1.36 -3.87
N CYS A 16 -3.12 -1.54 -4.49
CA CYS A 16 -2.75 -2.80 -5.13
C CYS A 16 -1.34 -3.23 -4.76
N HIS A 17 -1.21 -4.52 -4.52
CA HIS A 17 0.07 -5.21 -4.43
C HIS A 17 0.49 -5.69 -5.83
N LEU A 18 1.41 -4.97 -6.48
CA LEU A 18 2.02 -5.40 -7.74
C LEU A 18 3.41 -5.97 -7.45
N LEU A 19 3.49 -7.30 -7.29
CA LEU A 19 4.63 -7.98 -6.72
C LEU A 19 5.06 -9.19 -7.55
N HIS A 20 6.35 -9.50 -7.50
CA HIS A 20 6.92 -10.67 -8.16
C HIS A 20 6.28 -11.98 -7.68
N ASN A 21 5.98 -12.10 -6.39
CA ASN A 21 5.37 -13.31 -5.80
C ASN A 21 3.84 -13.41 -5.95
N LEU A 22 3.21 -12.42 -6.59
CA LEU A 22 1.80 -12.44 -6.97
C LEU A 22 1.65 -12.58 -8.49
N GLN A 23 1.78 -11.48 -9.24
CA GLN A 23 1.47 -11.44 -10.67
C GLN A 23 2.52 -12.16 -11.54
N ASN A 24 3.77 -12.29 -11.08
CA ASN A 24 4.82 -13.04 -11.79
C ASN A 24 5.04 -14.46 -11.22
N ASN A 25 4.13 -14.94 -10.38
CA ASN A 25 4.15 -16.28 -9.82
C ASN A 25 3.13 -17.19 -10.52
N PRO A 26 3.57 -18.24 -11.26
CA PRO A 26 2.68 -19.11 -12.02
C PRO A 26 1.67 -19.90 -11.17
N GLU A 27 1.88 -20.00 -9.86
CA GLU A 27 0.97 -20.66 -8.93
C GLU A 27 -0.20 -19.77 -8.49
N ARG A 28 -0.18 -18.48 -8.84
CA ARG A 28 -1.19 -17.52 -8.46
C ARG A 28 -2.18 -17.24 -9.59
N PRO A 29 -3.49 -17.17 -9.31
CA PRO A 29 -4.49 -16.80 -10.32
C PRO A 29 -4.24 -15.44 -10.97
N SER A 30 -3.64 -14.49 -10.21
CA SER A 30 -3.22 -13.17 -10.72
C SER A 30 -2.19 -13.23 -11.85
N ASN A 31 -1.49 -14.36 -12.03
CA ASN A 31 -0.55 -14.61 -13.14
C ASN A 31 -1.25 -14.87 -14.48
N GLU A 32 -2.54 -15.19 -14.47
CA GLU A 32 -3.35 -15.51 -15.69
C GLU A 32 -2.79 -16.67 -16.54
N GLY A 33 -2.01 -17.58 -15.90
CA GLY A 33 -1.42 -18.74 -16.57
C GLY A 33 -0.25 -18.42 -17.53
N ILE A 34 0.26 -17.20 -17.53
CA ILE A 34 1.35 -16.76 -18.44
C ILE A 34 2.70 -17.37 -18.03
N GLY A 35 2.86 -17.69 -16.74
CA GLY A 35 4.13 -18.21 -16.23
C GLY A 35 5.03 -17.10 -15.66
N ARG A 36 6.25 -17.50 -15.28
CA ARG A 36 7.26 -16.57 -14.77
C ARG A 36 8.11 -16.04 -15.93
N THR A 37 8.27 -14.72 -15.99
CA THR A 37 9.15 -14.04 -16.94
C THR A 37 10.19 -13.19 -16.22
N PRO A 38 11.28 -12.76 -16.89
CA PRO A 38 12.16 -11.73 -16.33
C PRO A 38 11.37 -10.51 -15.85
N TRP A 39 11.79 -9.91 -14.74
CA TRP A 39 11.03 -8.82 -14.12
C TRP A 39 10.81 -7.62 -15.04
N ASN A 40 11.86 -7.23 -15.76
CA ASN A 40 11.78 -6.12 -16.73
C ASN A 40 10.77 -6.38 -17.84
N GLU A 41 10.73 -7.62 -18.35
CA GLU A 41 9.73 -8.05 -19.34
C GLU A 41 8.31 -7.99 -18.77
N PHE A 42 8.12 -8.51 -17.54
CA PHE A 42 6.83 -8.48 -16.88
C PHE A 42 6.30 -7.04 -16.73
N ILE A 43 7.11 -6.13 -16.18
CA ILE A 43 6.70 -4.73 -15.99
C ILE A 43 6.41 -4.03 -17.32
N SER A 44 7.15 -4.38 -18.39
CA SER A 44 6.92 -3.79 -19.73
C SER A 44 5.52 -4.09 -20.29
N GLN A 45 4.86 -5.15 -19.83
CA GLN A 45 3.56 -5.63 -20.30
C GLN A 45 2.36 -5.06 -19.54
N ILE A 46 2.58 -4.38 -18.41
CA ILE A 46 1.48 -3.84 -17.59
C ILE A 46 0.71 -2.76 -18.33
N ASP A 47 -0.61 -2.93 -18.46
CA ASP A 47 -1.50 -1.96 -19.10
C ASP A 47 -1.96 -0.89 -18.10
N VAL A 48 -1.16 0.17 -17.97
CA VAL A 48 -1.46 1.31 -17.08
C VAL A 48 -2.71 2.09 -17.48
N LYS A 49 -3.04 2.10 -18.79
CA LYS A 49 -4.24 2.77 -19.29
C LYS A 49 -5.49 2.07 -18.78
N ASN A 50 -5.48 0.73 -18.83
CA ASN A 50 -6.59 -0.06 -18.31
C ASN A 50 -6.73 0.12 -16.80
N ILE A 51 -5.63 0.13 -16.04
CA ILE A 51 -5.66 0.40 -14.59
C ILE A 51 -6.35 1.73 -14.30
N ALA A 52 -5.94 2.82 -14.95
CA ALA A 52 -6.51 4.14 -14.73
C ALA A 52 -8.00 4.22 -15.14
N GLN A 53 -8.37 3.56 -16.24
CA GLN A 53 -9.75 3.51 -16.69
C GLN A 53 -10.65 2.76 -15.69
N GLU A 54 -10.23 1.58 -15.21
CA GLU A 54 -11.02 0.79 -14.26
C GLU A 54 -11.13 1.49 -12.90
N LEU A 55 -10.08 2.18 -12.43
CA LEU A 55 -10.14 3.03 -11.23
C LEU A 55 -11.16 4.17 -11.39
N HIS A 56 -11.18 4.81 -12.55
CA HIS A 56 -12.18 5.84 -12.86
C HIS A 56 -13.61 5.28 -12.90
N GLU A 57 -13.82 4.12 -13.52
CA GLU A 57 -15.12 3.45 -13.57
C GLU A 57 -15.65 3.13 -12.17
N MET A 58 -14.76 2.74 -11.24
CA MET A 58 -15.09 2.51 -9.83
C MET A 58 -15.31 3.81 -9.04
N GLY A 59 -14.88 4.96 -9.55
CA GLY A 59 -14.95 6.24 -8.85
C GLY A 59 -13.90 6.43 -7.76
N ALA A 60 -12.76 5.75 -7.86
CA ALA A 60 -11.64 5.91 -6.93
C ALA A 60 -11.02 7.31 -7.03
N GLY A 61 -10.83 7.99 -5.90
CA GLY A 61 -10.22 9.31 -5.85
C GLY A 61 -8.69 9.27 -5.85
N TYR A 62 -8.08 8.17 -5.44
CA TYR A 62 -6.62 7.96 -5.46
C TYR A 62 -6.26 6.49 -5.62
N PHE A 63 -5.01 6.28 -6.02
CA PHE A 63 -4.42 4.95 -6.18
C PHE A 63 -3.13 4.86 -5.35
N LEU A 64 -3.01 3.85 -4.50
CA LEU A 64 -1.82 3.51 -3.72
C LEU A 64 -1.18 2.26 -4.30
N LEU A 65 0.04 2.38 -4.82
CA LEU A 65 0.74 1.28 -5.48
C LEU A 65 2.05 0.92 -4.79
N THR A 66 2.31 -0.37 -4.64
CA THR A 66 3.59 -0.86 -4.11
C THR A 66 4.74 -0.63 -5.09
N ILE A 67 5.83 -0.01 -4.64
CA ILE A 67 7.10 -0.02 -5.39
C ILE A 67 7.73 -1.41 -5.28
N MET A 68 7.76 -1.99 -4.09
CA MET A 68 8.21 -3.35 -3.79
C MET A 68 7.78 -3.75 -2.38
N GLN A 69 7.84 -5.04 -2.05
CA GLN A 69 7.60 -5.55 -0.69
C GLN A 69 8.43 -6.80 -0.38
N GLY A 70 9.53 -6.61 0.33
CA GLY A 70 10.38 -7.67 0.86
C GLY A 70 11.23 -8.44 -0.18
N ASP A 71 10.76 -8.63 -1.41
CA ASP A 71 11.53 -9.15 -2.54
C ASP A 71 12.36 -8.03 -3.19
N PRO A 72 13.44 -8.32 -3.93
CA PRO A 72 14.34 -7.29 -4.46
C PRO A 72 13.78 -6.51 -5.67
N TYR A 73 12.60 -6.86 -6.16
CA TYR A 73 12.06 -6.38 -7.42
C TYR A 73 11.26 -5.08 -7.28
N MET A 74 11.62 -4.05 -8.07
CA MET A 74 11.00 -2.73 -8.06
C MET A 74 10.37 -2.38 -9.41
N ILE A 75 9.24 -1.68 -9.39
CA ILE A 75 8.44 -1.34 -10.58
C ILE A 75 8.97 -0.15 -11.39
N ALA A 76 10.10 0.43 -10.98
CA ALA A 76 10.70 1.59 -11.61
C ALA A 76 12.22 1.58 -11.43
N PRO A 77 12.99 2.30 -12.29
CA PRO A 77 14.44 2.36 -12.20
C PRO A 77 14.91 3.00 -10.88
N ASN A 78 16.02 2.47 -10.31
CA ASN A 78 16.70 3.07 -9.18
C ASN A 78 18.21 2.78 -9.24
N ALA A 79 18.98 3.77 -9.70
CA ALA A 79 20.41 3.64 -9.85
C ALA A 79 21.16 3.52 -8.52
N THR A 80 20.61 4.11 -7.45
CA THR A 80 21.17 3.99 -6.10
C THR A 80 21.04 2.57 -5.59
N TYR A 81 19.88 1.94 -5.81
CA TYR A 81 19.67 0.53 -5.45
C TYR A 81 20.61 -0.38 -6.22
N ASP A 82 20.62 -0.27 -7.57
CA ASP A 82 21.49 -1.10 -8.42
C ASP A 82 22.98 -1.01 -8.00
N ARG A 83 23.46 0.20 -7.71
CA ARG A 83 24.82 0.43 -7.23
C ARG A 83 25.09 -0.21 -5.88
N ILE A 84 24.13 -0.19 -4.94
CA ILE A 84 24.33 -0.75 -3.58
C ILE A 84 24.31 -2.28 -3.62
N VAL A 85 23.36 -2.87 -4.37
CA VAL A 85 23.20 -4.33 -4.43
C VAL A 85 24.11 -4.99 -5.48
N GLY A 86 24.72 -4.19 -6.37
CA GLY A 86 25.60 -4.66 -7.43
C GLY A 86 24.86 -5.28 -8.60
N SER A 87 23.58 -4.89 -8.82
CA SER A 87 22.78 -5.35 -9.97
C SER A 87 23.01 -4.49 -11.20
N THR A 88 22.64 -5.04 -12.34
CA THR A 88 22.55 -4.30 -13.61
C THR A 88 21.15 -3.70 -13.78
N PRO A 89 21.01 -2.56 -14.50
CA PRO A 89 19.70 -2.02 -14.85
C PRO A 89 18.81 -3.09 -15.51
N GLY A 90 17.54 -3.17 -15.08
CA GLY A 90 16.60 -4.16 -15.58
C GLY A 90 16.60 -5.52 -14.83
N GLU A 91 17.58 -5.78 -13.97
CA GLU A 91 17.67 -7.03 -13.21
C GLU A 91 16.65 -7.08 -12.06
N TYR A 92 16.71 -6.12 -11.14
CA TYR A 92 15.76 -5.97 -10.04
C TYR A 92 14.86 -4.75 -10.18
N CYS A 93 15.42 -3.63 -10.63
CA CYS A 93 14.66 -2.44 -10.96
C CYS A 93 14.22 -2.48 -12.43
N SER A 94 12.93 -2.27 -12.71
CA SER A 94 12.45 -2.16 -14.08
C SER A 94 13.12 -0.99 -14.81
N GLU A 95 13.47 -1.15 -16.08
CA GLU A 95 13.90 -0.04 -16.94
C GLU A 95 12.74 0.88 -17.31
N ARG A 96 11.52 0.33 -17.40
CA ARG A 96 10.28 1.10 -17.51
C ARG A 96 9.97 1.76 -16.19
N ASP A 97 9.71 3.05 -16.21
CA ASP A 97 9.20 3.77 -15.03
C ASP A 97 7.66 3.66 -14.99
N LEU A 98 7.17 2.60 -14.36
CA LEU A 98 5.73 2.33 -14.28
C LEU A 98 4.99 3.42 -13.48
N VAL A 99 5.66 4.08 -12.54
CA VAL A 99 5.07 5.16 -11.73
C VAL A 99 4.75 6.37 -12.59
N LEU A 100 5.68 6.79 -13.46
CA LEU A 100 5.45 7.91 -14.37
C LEU A 100 4.39 7.59 -15.42
N ASP A 101 4.40 6.36 -15.94
CA ASP A 101 3.38 5.93 -16.90
C ASP A 101 1.98 5.94 -16.28
N LEU A 102 1.85 5.44 -15.03
CA LEU A 102 0.59 5.47 -14.29
C LEU A 102 0.11 6.89 -14.02
N ASP A 103 0.98 7.78 -13.54
CA ASP A 103 0.61 9.16 -13.27
C ASP A 103 0.07 9.85 -14.52
N ASN A 104 0.70 9.63 -15.69
CA ASN A 104 0.25 10.19 -16.98
C ASN A 104 -1.19 9.75 -17.33
N GLU A 105 -1.59 8.53 -16.96
CA GLU A 105 -2.95 8.03 -17.20
C GLU A 105 -3.93 8.48 -16.11
N LEU A 106 -3.55 8.42 -14.83
CA LEU A 106 -4.38 8.78 -13.68
C LEU A 106 -4.79 10.25 -13.69
N ARG A 107 -3.89 11.16 -14.11
CA ARG A 107 -4.19 12.60 -14.23
C ARG A 107 -5.36 12.91 -15.15
N LYS A 108 -5.62 12.09 -16.17
CA LYS A 108 -6.74 12.28 -17.09
C LYS A 108 -8.10 12.18 -16.40
N TYR A 109 -8.13 11.54 -15.22
CA TYR A 109 -9.33 11.28 -14.43
C TYR A 109 -9.31 11.98 -13.06
N ASP A 110 -8.33 12.86 -12.78
CA ASP A 110 -8.12 13.50 -11.47
C ASP A 110 -7.96 12.49 -10.33
N ILE A 111 -7.29 11.36 -10.58
CA ILE A 111 -6.96 10.34 -9.59
C ILE A 111 -5.56 10.62 -9.05
N ASP A 112 -5.45 10.80 -7.74
CA ASP A 112 -4.16 11.06 -7.07
C ASP A 112 -3.34 9.77 -6.94
N LEU A 113 -2.02 9.86 -7.15
CA LEU A 113 -1.11 8.73 -6.96
C LEU A 113 -0.41 8.83 -5.60
N PHE A 114 -0.45 7.73 -4.85
CA PHE A 114 0.30 7.48 -3.64
C PHE A 114 1.22 6.28 -3.84
N LEU A 115 2.35 6.25 -3.16
CA LEU A 115 3.28 5.13 -3.24
C LEU A 115 3.46 4.45 -1.89
N TYR A 116 3.40 3.13 -1.94
CA TYR A 116 3.84 2.27 -0.85
C TYR A 116 5.33 1.98 -1.00
N PHE A 117 6.07 2.13 0.09
CA PHE A 117 7.46 1.75 0.19
C PHE A 117 7.66 0.97 1.49
N THR A 118 8.48 -0.07 1.49
CA THR A 118 8.68 -0.87 2.69
C THR A 118 9.90 -0.42 3.48
N GLY A 119 9.77 -0.35 4.79
CA GLY A 119 10.85 0.00 5.71
C GLY A 119 11.81 -1.15 6.00
N ASP A 120 11.43 -2.39 5.70
CA ASP A 120 12.25 -3.58 5.95
C ASP A 120 13.11 -4.00 4.74
N GLY A 121 13.06 -3.23 3.66
CA GLY A 121 13.88 -3.46 2.46
C GLY A 121 13.65 -4.81 1.80
N PRO A 122 14.61 -5.29 1.00
CA PRO A 122 14.53 -6.58 0.30
C PRO A 122 14.93 -7.76 1.22
N HIS A 123 14.40 -7.80 2.45
CA HIS A 123 14.81 -8.75 3.50
C HIS A 123 14.54 -10.23 3.16
N LYS A 124 13.63 -10.50 2.22
CA LYS A 124 13.34 -11.86 1.76
C LYS A 124 14.43 -12.43 0.85
N ASN A 125 15.29 -11.58 0.32
CA ASN A 125 16.45 -11.99 -0.46
C ASN A 125 17.74 -11.71 0.33
N VAL A 126 18.43 -12.76 0.73
CA VAL A 126 19.62 -12.68 1.61
C VAL A 126 20.73 -11.83 0.99
N GLN A 127 20.99 -11.97 -0.32
CA GLN A 127 22.06 -11.25 -1.00
C GLN A 127 21.80 -9.75 -1.02
N THR A 128 20.64 -9.33 -1.49
CA THR A 128 20.28 -7.91 -1.60
C THR A 128 20.02 -7.30 -0.22
N GLY A 129 19.41 -8.04 0.71
CA GLY A 129 19.23 -7.62 2.09
C GLY A 129 20.56 -7.31 2.76
N ASN A 130 21.55 -8.21 2.68
CA ASN A 130 22.88 -7.98 3.23
C ASN A 130 23.62 -6.82 2.55
N ALA A 131 23.47 -6.66 1.23
CA ALA A 131 24.08 -5.55 0.50
C ALA A 131 23.57 -4.19 0.98
N ILE A 132 22.27 -4.06 1.18
CA ILE A 132 21.63 -2.86 1.75
C ILE A 132 22.05 -2.66 3.22
N GLY A 133 22.37 -3.73 3.93
CA GLY A 133 22.78 -3.69 5.35
C GLY A 133 21.70 -4.15 6.32
N PHE A 134 20.64 -4.80 5.82
CA PHE A 134 19.68 -5.51 6.66
C PHE A 134 20.38 -6.70 7.29
N GLN A 135 20.34 -6.79 8.62
CA GLN A 135 20.86 -7.95 9.32
C GLN A 135 19.87 -9.10 9.23
N ASP A 136 20.35 -10.34 9.42
CA ASP A 136 19.47 -11.50 9.41
C ASP A 136 18.28 -11.27 10.35
N ARG A 137 17.07 -11.54 9.85
CA ARG A 137 15.78 -11.39 10.58
C ARG A 137 15.75 -12.16 11.92
N TYR A 138 16.65 -13.09 12.15
CA TYR A 138 16.77 -13.82 13.41
C TYR A 138 17.62 -13.10 14.45
N ASN A 139 18.32 -12.02 14.06
CA ASN A 139 18.98 -11.15 15.02
C ASN A 139 17.96 -10.20 15.66
N GLU A 140 18.13 -9.94 16.96
CA GLU A 140 17.40 -8.86 17.61
C GLU A 140 17.77 -7.52 16.97
N ALA A 141 16.74 -6.73 16.60
CA ALA A 141 16.89 -5.42 15.97
C ALA A 141 17.78 -5.42 14.69
N PRO A 142 17.33 -6.05 13.58
CA PRO A 142 18.10 -6.13 12.34
C PRO A 142 18.29 -4.77 11.62
N ILE A 143 17.58 -3.72 12.03
CA ILE A 143 17.68 -2.39 11.42
C ILE A 143 18.85 -1.63 11.99
N SER A 144 19.93 -1.55 11.21
CA SER A 144 21.15 -0.82 11.56
C SER A 144 21.16 0.59 10.96
N GLU A 145 22.02 1.47 11.48
CA GLU A 145 22.24 2.80 10.90
C GLU A 145 22.73 2.70 9.43
N ARG A 146 23.55 1.70 9.10
CA ARG A 146 23.98 1.42 7.72
C ARG A 146 22.78 1.11 6.83
N PHE A 147 21.89 0.23 7.31
CA PHE A 147 20.66 -0.09 6.58
C PHE A 147 19.82 1.18 6.35
N LEU A 148 19.56 1.94 7.40
CA LEU A 148 18.74 3.17 7.30
C LEU A 148 19.32 4.15 6.28
N LYS A 149 20.64 4.43 6.33
CA LYS A 149 21.29 5.34 5.38
C LYS A 149 21.21 4.84 3.93
N ASN A 150 21.47 3.56 3.72
CA ASN A 150 21.39 2.97 2.38
C ASN A 150 19.94 2.96 1.87
N TRP A 151 19.00 2.49 2.70
CA TRP A 151 17.62 2.30 2.27
C TRP A 151 16.88 3.63 2.07
N THR A 152 17.11 4.61 2.94
CA THR A 152 16.56 5.95 2.72
C THR A 152 17.22 6.70 1.56
N SER A 153 18.46 6.34 1.16
CA SER A 153 19.04 6.86 -0.08
C SER A 153 18.34 6.33 -1.34
N VAL A 154 17.90 5.06 -1.31
CA VAL A 154 17.04 4.48 -2.37
C VAL A 154 15.69 5.20 -2.41
N LEU A 155 15.06 5.39 -1.25
CA LEU A 155 13.80 6.15 -1.15
C LEU A 155 13.97 7.58 -1.67
N LYS A 156 15.09 8.23 -1.36
CA LYS A 156 15.37 9.61 -1.77
C LYS A 156 15.40 9.76 -3.30
N GLU A 157 16.02 8.81 -4.02
CA GLU A 157 16.04 8.83 -5.48
C GLU A 157 14.61 8.78 -6.06
N TYR A 158 13.74 7.92 -5.52
CA TYR A 158 12.32 7.91 -5.90
C TYR A 158 11.60 9.20 -5.50
N ALA A 159 11.84 9.70 -4.30
CA ALA A 159 11.23 10.94 -3.84
C ALA A 159 11.58 12.12 -4.76
N GLU A 160 12.85 12.29 -5.11
CA GLU A 160 13.30 13.35 -6.02
C GLU A 160 12.68 13.20 -7.42
N ARG A 161 12.62 11.97 -7.96
CA ARG A 161 12.03 11.69 -9.28
C ARG A 161 10.54 11.96 -9.32
N TYR A 162 9.81 11.66 -8.24
CA TYR A 162 8.35 11.76 -8.20
C TYR A 162 7.85 12.99 -7.44
N LYS A 163 8.70 14.00 -7.26
CA LYS A 163 8.39 15.19 -6.47
C LYS A 163 7.06 15.87 -6.85
N ASP A 164 6.78 15.96 -8.14
CA ASP A 164 5.60 16.61 -8.68
C ASP A 164 4.48 15.64 -9.09
N VAL A 165 4.71 14.34 -8.88
CA VAL A 165 3.87 13.23 -9.31
C VAL A 165 2.98 12.76 -8.16
N VAL A 166 3.58 12.25 -7.09
CA VAL A 166 2.85 11.63 -5.98
C VAL A 166 2.30 12.68 -5.00
N LYS A 167 1.24 12.32 -4.27
CA LYS A 167 0.61 13.17 -3.26
C LYS A 167 0.98 12.75 -1.83
N GLY A 168 1.47 11.55 -1.66
CA GLY A 168 1.91 11.05 -0.37
C GLY A 168 2.51 9.66 -0.43
N TRP A 169 2.94 9.18 0.74
CA TRP A 169 3.65 7.93 0.92
C TRP A 169 3.05 7.12 2.06
N TRP A 170 3.02 5.83 1.87
CA TRP A 170 2.65 4.86 2.89
C TRP A 170 3.85 3.92 3.12
N ILE A 171 4.48 4.04 4.30
CA ILE A 171 5.72 3.32 4.63
C ILE A 171 5.36 2.14 5.53
N ASP A 172 5.54 0.94 5.00
CA ASP A 172 5.30 -0.32 5.69
C ASP A 172 6.56 -0.87 6.38
N GLY A 173 6.41 -1.98 7.09
CA GLY A 173 7.54 -2.76 7.58
C GLY A 173 8.31 -2.10 8.74
N LEU A 174 7.72 -1.11 9.40
CA LEU A 174 8.35 -0.39 10.52
C LEU A 174 8.09 -1.09 11.86
N TYR A 175 8.25 -2.41 11.86
CA TYR A 175 7.90 -3.27 12.99
C TYR A 175 8.85 -3.08 14.18
N PRO A 176 8.31 -3.02 15.42
CA PRO A 176 9.13 -2.93 16.64
C PRO A 176 10.13 -4.08 16.78
N TYR A 177 9.76 -5.28 16.36
CA TYR A 177 10.66 -6.46 16.42
C TYR A 177 11.85 -6.37 15.44
N PHE A 178 11.79 -5.48 14.43
CA PHE A 178 12.95 -5.11 13.62
C PHE A 178 13.78 -4.00 14.27
N GLY A 179 13.34 -3.50 15.42
CA GLY A 179 14.02 -2.44 16.17
C GLY A 179 13.64 -1.04 15.72
N TYR A 180 12.49 -0.84 15.05
CA TYR A 180 11.99 0.48 14.71
C TYR A 180 11.43 1.21 15.94
N ASP A 181 11.84 2.44 16.09
CA ASP A 181 11.37 3.47 17.00
C ASP A 181 11.22 4.81 16.22
N ASP A 182 10.75 5.86 16.89
CA ASP A 182 10.58 7.17 16.24
C ASP A 182 11.90 7.78 15.75
N GLU A 183 13.04 7.48 16.38
CA GLU A 183 14.35 7.96 15.91
C GLU A 183 14.70 7.37 14.55
N LYS A 184 14.39 6.08 14.33
CA LYS A 184 14.61 5.41 13.04
C LYS A 184 13.57 5.78 12.00
N ILE A 185 12.30 5.95 12.38
CA ILE A 185 11.23 6.44 11.50
C ILE A 185 11.57 7.84 10.99
N LYS A 186 12.23 8.65 11.80
CA LYS A 186 12.68 10.01 11.42
C LYS A 186 13.56 10.03 10.16
N TYR A 187 14.34 8.99 9.89
CA TYR A 187 15.14 8.90 8.66
C TYR A 187 14.26 8.94 7.40
N TYR A 188 13.14 8.22 7.41
CA TYR A 188 12.16 8.23 6.30
C TYR A 188 11.44 9.58 6.23
N HIS A 189 11.00 10.10 7.38
CA HIS A 189 10.34 11.39 7.46
C HIS A 189 11.20 12.50 6.89
N ASP A 190 12.41 12.66 7.38
CA ASP A 190 13.34 13.71 6.96
C ASP A 190 13.70 13.57 5.47
N THR A 191 13.88 12.34 4.99
CA THR A 191 14.15 12.07 3.57
C THR A 191 13.01 12.59 2.70
N LEU A 192 11.77 12.20 3.00
CA LEU A 192 10.60 12.60 2.21
C LEU A 192 10.31 14.11 2.33
N LYS A 193 10.33 14.65 3.54
CA LYS A 193 10.04 16.07 3.79
C LYS A 193 11.12 17.01 3.28
N SER A 194 12.37 16.54 3.14
CA SER A 194 13.44 17.34 2.51
C SER A 194 13.20 17.56 1.01
N VAL A 195 12.47 16.66 0.35
CA VAL A 195 12.12 16.77 -1.07
C VAL A 195 10.83 17.55 -1.28
N ASN A 196 9.79 17.18 -0.55
CA ASN A 196 8.51 17.88 -0.60
C ASN A 196 7.84 17.90 0.78
N PRO A 197 7.83 19.05 1.48
CA PRO A 197 7.24 19.18 2.81
C PRO A 197 5.71 19.04 2.82
N ASP A 198 5.05 19.21 1.67
CA ASP A 198 3.58 19.15 1.54
C ASP A 198 3.04 17.73 1.38
N TRP A 199 3.90 16.74 1.11
CA TRP A 199 3.46 15.35 1.08
C TRP A 199 2.88 14.91 2.42
N ILE A 200 1.83 14.11 2.37
CA ILE A 200 1.32 13.41 3.55
C ILE A 200 1.92 12.01 3.62
N VAL A 201 2.28 11.58 4.83
CA VAL A 201 2.96 10.30 5.04
C VAL A 201 2.30 9.51 6.17
N ALA A 202 2.13 8.21 5.95
CA ALA A 202 1.74 7.25 6.96
C ALA A 202 2.88 6.25 7.23
N TYR A 203 2.94 5.73 8.46
CA TYR A 203 3.95 4.77 8.90
C TYR A 203 3.25 3.56 9.52
N ASN A 204 3.50 2.36 8.96
CA ASN A 204 2.86 1.13 9.40
C ASN A 204 3.80 0.21 10.17
N ASP A 205 3.35 -0.28 11.32
CA ASP A 205 4.04 -1.25 12.14
C ASP A 205 3.28 -2.59 12.29
N GLY A 206 2.17 -2.75 11.59
CA GLY A 206 1.33 -3.93 11.66
C GLY A 206 0.62 -4.13 13.00
N HIS A 207 0.68 -3.17 13.92
CA HIS A 207 0.22 -3.36 15.30
C HIS A 207 -1.25 -3.76 15.41
N THR A 208 -2.13 -3.13 14.63
CA THR A 208 -3.56 -3.46 14.60
C THR A 208 -3.79 -4.89 14.11
N VAL A 209 -3.04 -5.32 13.09
CA VAL A 209 -3.10 -6.67 12.53
C VAL A 209 -2.57 -7.70 13.53
N GLU A 210 -1.47 -7.42 14.21
CA GLU A 210 -0.90 -8.32 15.22
C GLU A 210 -1.84 -8.53 16.41
N LEU A 211 -2.44 -7.46 16.93
CA LEU A 211 -3.43 -7.57 18.00
C LEU A 211 -4.61 -8.42 17.57
N ALA A 212 -4.98 -8.26 16.35
CA ALA A 212 -6.03 -8.99 15.73
C ALA A 212 -5.72 -10.49 15.71
N TRP A 213 -4.58 -10.93 15.18
CA TRP A 213 -4.16 -12.34 15.13
C TRP A 213 -4.02 -12.98 16.52
N GLN A 214 -3.56 -12.23 17.51
CA GLN A 214 -3.39 -12.74 18.90
C GLN A 214 -4.72 -13.09 19.59
N LYS A 215 -5.82 -12.52 19.13
CA LYS A 215 -7.13 -12.68 19.80
C LYS A 215 -8.09 -13.64 19.10
N GLU A 216 -7.70 -14.25 17.98
CA GLU A 216 -8.54 -15.17 17.16
C GLU A 216 -9.93 -14.59 16.78
N GLU A 217 -10.13 -13.27 16.92
CA GLU A 217 -11.44 -12.59 16.81
C GLU A 217 -11.70 -12.00 15.40
N LEU A 218 -11.16 -12.57 14.33
CA LEU A 218 -10.87 -11.76 13.17
C LEU A 218 -11.49 -12.11 11.86
N ALA A 219 -12.36 -13.04 11.82
CA ALA A 219 -13.08 -13.28 10.59
C ALA A 219 -14.35 -12.44 10.58
N TYR A 220 -14.43 -11.45 9.69
CA TYR A 220 -15.72 -10.96 9.24
C TYR A 220 -16.54 -12.17 8.79
N ASP A 221 -17.65 -12.41 9.47
CA ASP A 221 -18.63 -13.41 9.08
C ASP A 221 -19.58 -12.77 8.05
N PRO A 222 -19.51 -13.12 6.76
CA PRO A 222 -20.37 -12.53 5.74
C PRO A 222 -21.85 -12.87 5.94
N THR A 223 -22.16 -13.82 6.82
CA THR A 223 -23.55 -14.15 7.20
C THR A 223 -24.09 -13.22 8.28
N ASN A 224 -23.23 -12.44 8.93
CA ASN A 224 -23.58 -11.49 9.96
C ASN A 224 -23.51 -10.05 9.40
N ASP A 225 -24.63 -9.53 8.92
CA ASP A 225 -24.75 -8.16 8.40
C ASP A 225 -24.49 -7.04 9.44
N ASN A 226 -24.15 -7.39 10.67
CA ASN A 226 -23.83 -6.45 11.73
C ASN A 226 -22.62 -6.95 12.55
N PRO A 227 -21.41 -7.00 11.95
CA PRO A 227 -20.22 -7.40 12.67
C PRO A 227 -19.96 -6.43 13.82
N GLN A 228 -19.56 -6.97 14.96
CA GLN A 228 -19.16 -6.14 16.09
C GLN A 228 -17.88 -5.39 15.77
N PRO A 229 -17.76 -4.11 16.13
CA PRO A 229 -16.52 -3.38 16.04
C PRO A 229 -15.39 -4.12 16.77
N LEU A 230 -14.18 -4.05 16.26
CA LEU A 230 -13.01 -4.53 17.01
C LEU A 230 -12.94 -3.79 18.35
N PRO A 231 -12.61 -4.48 19.44
CA PRO A 231 -12.54 -3.86 20.78
C PRO A 231 -11.30 -2.97 20.97
N TYR A 232 -10.54 -2.74 19.92
CA TYR A 232 -9.36 -1.87 19.94
C TYR A 232 -9.40 -0.89 18.78
N PRO A 233 -9.06 0.39 19.02
CA PRO A 233 -9.00 1.40 17.97
C PRO A 233 -7.79 1.19 17.05
N LEU A 234 -7.77 1.91 15.95
CA LEU A 234 -6.54 2.16 15.23
C LEU A 234 -5.54 2.95 16.09
N PHE A 235 -4.26 2.80 15.82
CA PHE A 235 -3.19 3.46 16.55
C PHE A 235 -2.42 4.41 15.65
N LYS A 236 -1.98 5.52 16.23
CA LYS A 236 -0.96 6.37 15.64
C LYS A 236 0.40 5.73 15.90
N ARG A 237 1.13 5.38 14.83
CA ARG A 237 2.43 4.72 14.95
C ARG A 237 3.55 5.66 15.37
N SER A 238 3.55 6.88 14.82
CA SER A 238 4.66 7.82 14.99
C SER A 238 4.15 9.25 15.12
N ILE A 239 4.92 10.07 15.86
CA ILE A 239 4.66 11.51 15.93
C ILE A 239 4.78 12.21 14.57
N TYR A 240 5.43 11.56 13.59
CA TYR A 240 5.70 12.10 12.26
C TYR A 240 4.61 11.81 11.23
N GLU A 241 3.61 10.98 11.55
CA GLU A 241 2.60 10.64 10.55
C GLU A 241 1.53 11.73 10.39
N ASP A 242 1.14 11.93 9.14
CA ASP A 242 0.13 12.91 8.75
C ASP A 242 -1.28 12.31 8.69
N PHE A 243 -1.36 11.03 8.35
CA PHE A 243 -2.58 10.21 8.37
C PHE A 243 -2.26 8.81 8.89
N LEU A 244 -3.21 8.16 9.51
CA LEU A 244 -3.01 6.82 10.07
C LEU A 244 -2.65 5.83 8.95
N ALA A 245 -1.72 4.91 9.20
CA ALA A 245 -1.51 3.79 8.29
C ALA A 245 -2.79 2.97 8.13
N GLY A 246 -3.53 2.79 9.21
CA GLY A 246 -4.89 2.28 9.21
C GLY A 246 -5.03 0.84 8.77
N GLU A 247 -3.93 0.07 8.73
CA GLU A 247 -3.95 -1.32 8.32
C GLU A 247 -4.86 -2.15 9.25
N ALA A 248 -5.87 -2.77 8.66
CA ALA A 248 -6.80 -3.67 9.34
C ALA A 248 -7.14 -4.86 8.44
N ILE A 249 -7.31 -6.05 9.03
CA ILE A 249 -7.71 -7.25 8.29
C ILE A 249 -9.13 -7.11 7.74
N ASP A 250 -9.99 -6.43 8.49
CA ASP A 250 -11.40 -6.23 8.15
C ASP A 250 -11.83 -4.77 8.33
N PHE A 251 -12.84 -4.35 7.57
CA PHE A 251 -13.51 -3.06 7.72
C PHE A 251 -14.42 -3.04 8.95
N ASN A 252 -13.87 -3.13 10.15
CA ASN A 252 -14.60 -3.19 11.41
C ASN A 252 -14.03 -2.27 12.52
N VAL A 253 -13.16 -1.33 12.12
CA VAL A 253 -12.64 -0.26 13.00
C VAL A 253 -13.33 1.06 12.66
N TYR A 254 -13.68 1.85 13.68
CA TYR A 254 -14.49 3.05 13.50
C TYR A 254 -13.83 4.28 14.12
N PRO A 255 -13.96 5.47 13.49
CA PRO A 255 -13.48 6.72 14.07
C PRO A 255 -14.39 7.24 15.19
N GLU A 256 -13.79 7.99 16.10
CA GLU A 256 -14.51 8.88 17.03
C GLU A 256 -14.51 10.34 16.54
N GLY A 257 -13.79 10.62 15.45
CA GLY A 257 -13.67 11.94 14.83
C GLY A 257 -12.74 11.90 13.62
N ARG A 258 -12.59 13.05 12.96
CA ARG A 258 -11.72 13.20 11.80
C ARG A 258 -10.25 12.86 12.08
N PHE A 259 -9.77 13.14 13.29
CA PHE A 259 -8.38 12.96 13.66
C PHE A 259 -8.24 12.03 14.86
N LEU A 260 -7.17 11.25 14.87
CA LEU A 260 -6.67 10.52 16.02
C LEU A 260 -5.26 11.06 16.35
N ASP A 261 -5.09 11.63 17.53
CA ASP A 261 -3.82 12.24 17.99
C ASP A 261 -3.17 13.19 16.96
N GLY A 262 -4.01 13.95 16.23
CA GLY A 262 -3.60 14.93 15.23
C GLY A 262 -3.33 14.34 13.84
N SER A 263 -3.37 13.02 13.64
CA SER A 263 -3.29 12.38 12.34
C SER A 263 -4.68 12.18 11.74
N GLN A 264 -4.82 12.40 10.42
CA GLN A 264 -6.07 12.16 9.70
C GLN A 264 -6.48 10.69 9.85
N TRP A 265 -7.72 10.46 10.26
CA TRP A 265 -8.24 9.10 10.36
C TRP A 265 -8.36 8.46 8.97
N HIS A 266 -7.76 7.29 8.84
CA HIS A 266 -7.71 6.52 7.61
C HIS A 266 -7.71 5.04 7.95
N VAL A 267 -8.37 4.23 7.12
CA VAL A 267 -8.35 2.78 7.20
C VAL A 267 -7.94 2.17 5.86
N LEU A 268 -7.15 1.12 5.92
CA LEU A 268 -6.76 0.28 4.79
C LEU A 268 -7.10 -1.17 5.11
N SER A 269 -7.92 -1.80 4.28
CA SER A 269 -8.33 -3.20 4.47
C SER A 269 -8.52 -3.93 3.13
N PRO A 270 -8.27 -5.26 3.08
CA PRO A 270 -8.48 -6.03 1.86
C PRO A 270 -9.96 -6.30 1.58
N LEU A 271 -10.35 -6.14 0.32
CA LEU A 271 -11.68 -6.51 -0.18
C LEU A 271 -11.81 -8.04 -0.30
N GLY A 272 -10.70 -8.70 -0.63
CA GLY A 272 -10.63 -10.13 -0.83
C GLY A 272 -10.13 -10.90 0.40
N SER A 273 -10.14 -12.24 0.29
CA SER A 273 -9.59 -13.15 1.28
C SER A 273 -8.92 -14.38 0.66
N LYS A 274 -9.04 -14.57 -0.65
CA LYS A 274 -8.57 -15.77 -1.36
C LYS A 274 -7.51 -15.39 -2.39
N ASP A 275 -6.57 -16.32 -2.62
CA ASP A 275 -5.59 -16.24 -3.70
C ASP A 275 -4.60 -15.06 -3.62
N GLY A 276 -4.64 -14.31 -2.53
CA GLY A 276 -3.74 -13.19 -2.23
C GLY A 276 -2.56 -13.59 -1.33
N LEU A 277 -1.96 -12.60 -0.69
CA LEU A 277 -1.01 -12.77 0.40
C LEU A 277 -1.74 -13.16 1.69
N SER A 278 -0.99 -13.47 2.77
CA SER A 278 -1.55 -13.69 4.10
C SER A 278 -2.43 -12.49 4.51
N GLY A 279 -3.56 -12.75 5.16
CA GLY A 279 -4.54 -11.71 5.53
C GLY A 279 -5.47 -11.25 4.39
N GLY A 280 -5.35 -11.85 3.19
CA GLY A 280 -6.22 -11.53 2.05
C GLY A 280 -5.73 -10.39 1.15
N TRP A 281 -4.55 -9.82 1.42
CA TRP A 281 -3.97 -8.74 0.65
C TRP A 281 -3.75 -9.10 -0.82
N GLY A 282 -4.25 -8.29 -1.73
CA GLY A 282 -4.24 -8.58 -3.17
C GLY A 282 -5.12 -9.76 -3.57
N GLY A 283 -6.06 -10.17 -2.71
CA GLY A 283 -6.95 -11.33 -2.93
C GLY A 283 -7.97 -11.11 -4.04
N ALA A 284 -8.51 -12.21 -4.59
CA ALA A 284 -9.30 -12.22 -5.83
C ALA A 284 -10.82 -12.06 -5.64
N ASN A 285 -11.36 -12.47 -4.50
CA ASN A 285 -12.80 -12.48 -4.24
C ASN A 285 -13.26 -11.23 -3.47
N VAL A 286 -14.57 -11.10 -3.28
CA VAL A 286 -15.17 -10.16 -2.33
C VAL A 286 -15.61 -10.93 -1.09
N LYS A 287 -15.21 -10.46 0.10
CA LYS A 287 -15.60 -11.10 1.37
C LYS A 287 -16.75 -10.40 2.11
N TYR A 288 -17.20 -9.25 1.61
CA TYR A 288 -18.22 -8.43 2.25
C TYR A 288 -19.55 -8.45 1.48
N THR A 289 -20.65 -8.17 2.18
CA THR A 289 -21.93 -7.84 1.52
C THR A 289 -21.96 -6.37 1.12
N GLN A 290 -22.73 -6.04 0.05
CA GLN A 290 -22.97 -4.65 -0.37
C GLN A 290 -23.54 -3.79 0.77
N LYS A 291 -24.55 -4.30 1.46
CA LYS A 291 -25.19 -3.62 2.58
C LYS A 291 -24.21 -3.27 3.69
N TYR A 292 -23.32 -4.20 4.05
CA TYR A 292 -22.32 -3.95 5.10
C TYR A 292 -21.37 -2.82 4.73
N LEU A 293 -20.73 -2.92 3.55
CA LEU A 293 -19.78 -1.89 3.14
C LEU A 293 -20.46 -0.53 2.86
N LEU A 294 -21.71 -0.52 2.40
CA LEU A 294 -22.48 0.71 2.22
C LEU A 294 -22.61 1.48 3.54
N GLU A 295 -23.02 0.80 4.62
CA GLU A 295 -23.16 1.42 5.94
C GLU A 295 -21.79 1.78 6.55
N TYR A 296 -20.77 0.95 6.32
CA TYR A 296 -19.41 1.23 6.76
C TYR A 296 -18.87 2.53 6.12
N PHE A 297 -18.94 2.64 4.79
CA PHE A 297 -18.49 3.82 4.06
C PHE A 297 -19.22 5.09 4.49
N LYS A 298 -20.56 5.04 4.62
CA LYS A 298 -21.36 6.17 5.14
C LYS A 298 -20.90 6.60 6.53
N THR A 299 -20.66 5.65 7.41
CA THR A 299 -20.21 5.91 8.77
C THR A 299 -18.85 6.59 8.77
N ILE A 300 -17.85 6.02 8.06
CA ILE A 300 -16.50 6.60 8.00
C ILE A 300 -16.53 8.02 7.42
N TRP A 301 -17.26 8.22 6.33
CA TRP A 301 -17.35 9.54 5.69
C TRP A 301 -18.09 10.59 6.54
N SER A 302 -19.00 10.17 7.42
CA SER A 302 -19.67 11.10 8.35
C SER A 302 -18.72 11.74 9.37
N PHE A 303 -17.53 11.16 9.55
CA PHE A 303 -16.44 11.67 10.39
C PHE A 303 -15.29 12.29 9.59
N ASP A 304 -15.44 12.52 8.28
CA ASP A 304 -14.34 12.92 7.38
C ASP A 304 -13.17 11.91 7.37
N GLY A 305 -13.45 10.65 7.65
CA GLY A 305 -12.48 9.56 7.52
C GLY A 305 -12.23 9.18 6.06
N VAL A 306 -11.07 8.62 5.77
CA VAL A 306 -10.66 8.18 4.43
C VAL A 306 -10.52 6.67 4.40
N ILE A 307 -10.90 6.05 3.29
CA ILE A 307 -10.89 4.58 3.13
C ILE A 307 -9.97 4.21 1.97
N THR A 308 -9.04 3.30 2.21
CA THR A 308 -8.32 2.58 1.15
C THR A 308 -8.80 1.14 1.11
N VAL A 309 -9.16 0.67 -0.07
CA VAL A 309 -9.56 -0.72 -0.32
C VAL A 309 -8.42 -1.41 -1.05
N ASP A 310 -7.81 -2.44 -0.43
CA ASP A 310 -6.86 -3.27 -1.16
C ASP A 310 -7.61 -4.23 -2.07
N MET A 311 -7.27 -4.20 -3.35
CA MET A 311 -7.89 -4.98 -4.41
C MET A 311 -6.86 -5.79 -5.18
N GLY A 312 -7.26 -6.96 -5.63
CA GLY A 312 -6.43 -7.82 -6.45
C GLY A 312 -6.23 -7.27 -7.86
N LEU A 313 -4.97 -7.16 -8.28
CA LEU A 313 -4.58 -6.79 -9.64
C LEU A 313 -4.04 -8.01 -10.36
N LYS A 314 -4.47 -8.23 -11.60
CA LYS A 314 -3.96 -9.27 -12.49
C LYS A 314 -2.71 -8.82 -13.24
N ARG A 315 -1.97 -9.77 -13.77
CA ARG A 315 -0.77 -9.54 -14.57
C ARG A 315 -1.02 -8.63 -15.78
N SER A 316 -2.19 -8.74 -16.40
CA SER A 316 -2.61 -7.89 -17.51
C SER A 316 -2.87 -6.41 -17.15
N GLY A 317 -2.82 -6.04 -15.88
CA GLY A 317 -3.23 -4.71 -15.42
C GLY A 317 -4.74 -4.55 -15.28
N LYS A 318 -5.49 -5.65 -15.12
CA LYS A 318 -6.95 -5.64 -14.85
C LYS A 318 -7.23 -5.98 -13.40
N PHE A 319 -8.23 -5.34 -12.84
CA PHE A 319 -8.79 -5.78 -11.57
C PHE A 319 -9.58 -7.08 -11.74
N TYR A 320 -9.85 -7.81 -10.65
CA TYR A 320 -10.80 -8.91 -10.71
C TYR A 320 -12.21 -8.37 -10.92
N GLU A 321 -12.92 -8.92 -11.90
CA GLU A 321 -14.22 -8.42 -12.35
C GLU A 321 -15.25 -8.38 -11.22
N GLU A 322 -15.27 -9.39 -10.35
CA GLU A 322 -16.14 -9.44 -9.18
C GLU A 322 -15.91 -8.21 -8.27
N GLN A 323 -14.65 -7.89 -7.97
CA GLN A 323 -14.30 -6.74 -7.12
C GLN A 323 -14.66 -5.41 -7.81
N LYS A 324 -14.33 -5.27 -9.10
CA LYS A 324 -14.64 -4.08 -9.87
C LYS A 324 -16.14 -3.82 -9.92
N CYS A 325 -16.95 -4.81 -10.29
CA CYS A 325 -18.41 -4.69 -10.33
C CYS A 325 -18.99 -4.35 -8.96
N PHE A 326 -18.52 -5.01 -7.91
CA PHE A 326 -18.93 -4.75 -6.54
C PHE A 326 -18.70 -3.28 -6.14
N MET A 327 -17.51 -2.73 -6.41
CA MET A 327 -17.20 -1.34 -6.08
C MET A 327 -18.00 -0.34 -6.92
N ILE A 328 -18.22 -0.62 -8.21
CA ILE A 328 -19.09 0.23 -9.07
C ILE A 328 -20.51 0.30 -8.52
N GLU A 329 -21.08 -0.83 -8.11
CA GLU A 329 -22.42 -0.88 -7.52
C GLU A 329 -22.47 -0.15 -6.18
N LEU A 330 -21.50 -0.38 -5.31
CA LEU A 330 -21.37 0.30 -4.01
C LEU A 330 -21.33 1.83 -4.18
N MET A 331 -20.51 2.32 -5.10
CA MET A 331 -20.38 3.77 -5.33
C MET A 331 -21.62 4.38 -5.96
N LYS A 332 -22.36 3.66 -6.79
CA LYS A 332 -23.67 4.12 -7.29
C LYS A 332 -24.68 4.32 -6.16
N GLU A 333 -24.73 3.40 -5.21
CA GLU A 333 -25.65 3.51 -4.06
C GLU A 333 -25.24 4.63 -3.08
N LEU A 334 -23.93 4.87 -2.91
CA LEU A 334 -23.41 5.94 -2.05
C LEU A 334 -23.63 7.34 -2.62
N ASN A 335 -23.78 7.47 -3.94
CA ASN A 335 -23.98 8.75 -4.62
C ASN A 335 -25.47 9.07 -4.90
N ASN A 336 -26.39 8.15 -4.62
CA ASN A 336 -27.83 8.34 -4.69
C ASN A 336 -28.41 8.77 -3.33
#